data_42d387a1a14335efa53eca99dd6d55f9
#
_entry.id   42d387a1a14335efa53eca99dd6d55f9
#
_cell.length_a   1.000
_cell.length_b   1.000
_cell.length_c   1.000
_cell.angle_alpha   90.00
_cell.angle_beta   90.00
_cell.angle_gamma   90.00
#
_symmetry.space_group_name_H-M   'P 1'
#
loop_
_entity.id
_entity.type
_entity.pdbx_description
1 polymer ?
#
loop_
_entity_poly.entity_id
_entity_poly.type
_entity_poly.pdbx_seq_one_letter_code
_entity_poly.pdbx_strand_id
1 'polypeptide(L)'
;EKSLNYFGNAHGGYLFTLCDQVAGLVALSTGDYAVTLQSNINYLKAGHLSDQLKIEGLCVHNGKTTKLVEVLITNQEEKILTRATFTMYVTGSISE
;
A
#
# COMPACT_ATOMS: atom_id res chain seq x y z
N GLU A 1 -0.78 20.52 4.15
CA GLU A 1 -0.42 19.20 3.66
C GLU A 1 -1.38 18.74 2.58
N LYS A 2 -0.87 18.55 1.39
CA LYS A 2 -1.73 18.18 0.27
C LYS A 2 -2.37 16.82 0.42
N SER A 3 -1.78 15.97 1.25
CA SER A 3 -2.26 14.60 1.44
C SER A 3 -3.49 14.53 2.32
N LEU A 4 -3.92 15.63 2.92
CA LEU A 4 -5.05 15.66 3.84
C LEU A 4 -6.12 16.58 3.29
N ASN A 5 -7.38 16.27 3.59
CA ASN A 5 -8.46 17.14 3.21
C ASN A 5 -8.65 18.27 4.23
N TYR A 6 -9.56 19.19 3.95
CA TYR A 6 -9.76 20.36 4.79
C TYR A 6 -10.34 20.04 6.16
N PHE A 7 -10.83 18.84 6.35
CA PHE A 7 -11.45 18.43 7.60
C PHE A 7 -10.50 17.71 8.52
N GLY A 8 -9.21 17.68 8.15
CA GLY A 8 -8.22 17.00 8.94
C GLY A 8 -8.17 15.50 8.76
N ASN A 9 -8.93 14.97 7.82
CA ASN A 9 -8.94 13.54 7.53
C ASN A 9 -8.07 13.27 6.32
N ALA A 10 -7.38 12.14 6.34
CA ALA A 10 -6.60 11.72 5.21
C ALA A 10 -7.52 11.42 4.03
N HIS A 11 -7.17 11.91 2.87
CA HIS A 11 -7.97 11.70 1.67
C HIS A 11 -7.81 10.26 1.18
N GLY A 12 -8.94 9.62 0.83
CA GLY A 12 -8.91 8.22 0.40
C GLY A 12 -8.02 7.98 -0.82
N GLY A 13 -8.07 8.90 -1.79
CA GLY A 13 -7.20 8.78 -2.97
C GLY A 13 -5.73 8.84 -2.62
N TYR A 14 -5.37 9.68 -1.65
CA TYR A 14 -3.98 9.75 -1.21
C TYR A 14 -3.56 8.47 -0.51
N LEU A 15 -4.43 7.91 0.33
CA LEU A 15 -4.13 6.66 1.02
C LEU A 15 -3.95 5.53 0.02
N PHE A 16 -4.80 5.48 -1.01
CA PHE A 16 -4.64 4.47 -2.06
C PHE A 16 -3.29 4.63 -2.76
N THR A 17 -2.92 5.86 -3.09
CA THR A 17 -1.65 6.13 -3.77
C THR A 17 -0.47 5.68 -2.92
N LEU A 18 -0.51 5.96 -1.61
CA LEU A 18 0.53 5.49 -0.70
C LEU A 18 0.61 3.97 -0.69
N CYS A 19 -0.53 3.30 -0.61
CA CYS A 19 -0.55 1.84 -0.60
C CYS A 19 0.01 1.28 -1.90
N ASP A 20 -0.36 1.87 -3.04
CA ASP A 20 0.12 1.42 -4.34
C ASP A 20 1.64 1.59 -4.45
N GLN A 21 2.17 2.72 -3.98
CA GLN A 21 3.60 2.95 -4.01
C GLN A 21 4.36 1.96 -3.12
N VAL A 22 3.83 1.70 -1.92
CA VAL A 22 4.46 0.75 -1.03
C VAL A 22 4.40 -0.66 -1.62
N ALA A 23 3.26 -1.04 -2.22
CA ALA A 23 3.13 -2.34 -2.86
C ALA A 23 4.17 -2.50 -3.97
N GLY A 24 4.38 -1.46 -4.77
CA GLY A 24 5.40 -1.49 -5.82
C GLY A 24 6.79 -1.67 -5.26
N LEU A 25 7.11 -0.97 -4.18
CA LEU A 25 8.42 -1.10 -3.54
C LEU A 25 8.61 -2.50 -2.95
N VAL A 26 7.57 -3.07 -2.34
CA VAL A 26 7.65 -4.42 -1.80
C VAL A 26 7.90 -5.42 -2.91
N ALA A 27 7.18 -5.32 -4.02
CA ALA A 27 7.40 -6.21 -5.16
C ALA A 27 8.83 -6.07 -5.68
N LEU A 28 9.31 -4.83 -5.81
CA LEU A 28 10.66 -4.57 -6.28
C LEU A 28 11.71 -5.16 -5.34
N SER A 29 11.45 -5.14 -4.05
CA SER A 29 12.39 -5.68 -3.05
C SER A 29 12.56 -7.19 -3.14
N THR A 30 11.68 -7.89 -3.84
CA THR A 30 11.81 -9.33 -4.08
C THR A 30 12.71 -9.63 -5.28
N GLY A 31 13.20 -8.61 -5.98
CA GLY A 31 14.10 -8.78 -7.11
C GLY A 31 13.41 -8.77 -8.46
N ASP A 32 12.13 -8.45 -8.51
CA ASP A 32 11.34 -8.49 -9.74
C ASP A 32 10.66 -7.17 -10.01
N TYR A 33 10.48 -6.88 -11.29
CA TYR A 33 9.58 -5.80 -11.71
C TYR A 33 8.17 -6.36 -11.83
N ALA A 34 7.19 -5.58 -11.42
CA ALA A 34 5.81 -6.03 -11.46
C ALA A 34 4.87 -4.86 -11.68
N VAL A 35 3.71 -5.16 -12.25
CA VAL A 35 2.64 -4.18 -12.43
C VAL A 35 1.41 -4.67 -11.70
N THR A 36 0.58 -3.73 -11.25
CA THR A 36 -0.63 -4.06 -10.51
C THR A 36 -1.70 -4.54 -11.48
N LEU A 37 -2.20 -5.75 -11.26
CA LEU A 37 -3.33 -6.30 -12.00
C LEU A 37 -4.66 -5.94 -11.35
N GLN A 38 -4.70 -6.02 -10.04
CA GLN A 38 -5.92 -5.85 -9.29
C GLN A 38 -5.56 -5.35 -7.90
N SER A 39 -6.39 -4.49 -7.37
CA SER A 39 -6.22 -4.02 -6.00
C SER A 39 -7.56 -4.01 -5.31
N ASN A 40 -7.52 -4.17 -4.00
CA ASN A 40 -8.68 -4.08 -3.14
C ASN A 40 -8.27 -3.27 -1.93
N ILE A 41 -8.99 -2.19 -1.65
CA ILE A 41 -8.65 -1.32 -0.55
C ILE A 41 -9.86 -1.09 0.32
N ASN A 42 -9.67 -1.17 1.63
CA ASN A 42 -10.71 -0.94 2.60
C ASN A 42 -10.28 0.18 3.53
N TYR A 43 -11.08 1.24 3.57
CA TYR A 43 -10.87 2.37 4.47
C TYR A 43 -11.66 2.09 5.73
N LEU A 44 -10.98 1.62 6.75
CA LEU A 44 -11.64 1.13 7.96
C LEU A 44 -11.93 2.23 8.94
N LYS A 45 -11.12 3.29 8.91
CA LYS A 45 -11.26 4.40 9.83
C LYS A 45 -10.71 5.66 9.19
N ALA A 46 -11.32 6.80 9.50
CA ALA A 46 -10.80 8.07 9.00
C ALA A 46 -9.53 8.43 9.74
N GLY A 47 -8.53 8.88 8.98
CA GLY A 47 -7.34 9.46 9.57
C GLY A 47 -7.58 10.93 9.86
N HIS A 48 -6.84 11.47 10.81
CA HIS A 48 -6.93 12.87 11.20
C HIS A 48 -5.63 13.58 10.90
N LEU A 49 -5.72 14.91 10.79
CA LEU A 49 -4.55 15.71 10.45
C LEU A 49 -3.40 15.50 11.43
N SER A 50 -3.71 15.29 12.69
CA SER A 50 -2.70 15.09 13.72
C SER A 50 -2.15 13.67 13.77
N ASP A 51 -2.69 12.74 12.99
CA ASP A 51 -2.24 11.37 13.02
C ASP A 51 -0.85 11.23 12.42
N GLN A 52 -0.03 10.42 13.07
CA GLN A 52 1.23 9.96 12.50
C GLN A 52 0.95 8.61 11.86
N LEU A 53 1.16 8.54 10.56
CA LEU A 53 0.80 7.34 9.81
C LEU A 53 2.02 6.41 9.70
N LYS A 54 1.78 5.14 9.95
CA LYS A 54 2.75 4.10 9.73
C LYS A 54 2.23 3.21 8.62
N ILE A 55 3.05 3.02 7.60
CA ILE A 55 2.67 2.24 6.41
C ILE A 55 3.57 1.01 6.34
N GLU A 56 2.95 -0.15 6.33
CA GLU A 56 3.67 -1.41 6.28
C GLU A 56 3.20 -2.22 5.09
N GLY A 57 4.16 -2.71 4.31
CA GLY A 57 3.87 -3.59 3.19
C GLY A 57 4.49 -4.96 3.43
N LEU A 58 3.76 -6.00 3.04
CA LEU A 58 4.20 -7.37 3.20
C LEU A 58 3.85 -8.17 1.96
N CYS A 59 4.85 -8.84 1.39
CA CYS A 59 4.61 -9.75 0.29
C CYS A 59 4.14 -11.08 0.88
N VAL A 60 2.85 -11.36 0.77
CA VAL A 60 2.27 -12.58 1.35
C VAL A 60 2.36 -13.76 0.40
N HIS A 61 2.58 -13.50 -0.89
CA HIS A 61 2.83 -14.54 -1.87
C HIS A 61 3.83 -14.01 -2.89
N ASN A 62 4.94 -14.70 -3.03
CA ASN A 62 6.00 -14.29 -3.94
C ASN A 62 6.18 -15.38 -5.01
N GLY A 63 5.33 -15.33 -6.04
CA GLY A 63 5.37 -16.30 -7.12
C GLY A 63 6.20 -15.83 -8.29
N LYS A 64 6.38 -16.72 -9.27
CA LYS A 64 7.16 -16.39 -10.46
C LYS A 64 6.40 -15.45 -11.40
N THR A 65 5.08 -15.59 -11.47
CA THR A 65 4.27 -14.80 -12.38
C THR A 65 3.42 -13.77 -11.67
N THR A 66 3.01 -14.05 -10.42
CA THR A 66 2.19 -13.13 -9.65
C THR A 66 2.71 -13.00 -8.24
N LYS A 67 2.45 -11.85 -7.66
CA LYS A 67 2.75 -11.58 -6.25
C LYS A 67 1.52 -11.01 -5.60
N LEU A 68 1.33 -11.33 -4.34
CA LEU A 68 0.27 -10.74 -3.53
C LEU A 68 0.93 -9.92 -2.43
N VAL A 69 0.62 -8.63 -2.41
CA VAL A 69 1.20 -7.71 -1.43
C VAL A 69 0.07 -7.14 -0.59
N GLU A 70 0.25 -7.17 0.71
CA GLU A 70 -0.68 -6.54 1.64
C GLU A 70 -0.05 -5.29 2.21
N VAL A 71 -0.83 -4.21 2.30
CA VAL A 71 -0.37 -2.94 2.85
C VAL A 71 -1.33 -2.52 3.94
N LEU A 72 -0.78 -2.11 5.07
CA LEU A 72 -1.55 -1.60 6.20
C LEU A 72 -1.11 -0.19 6.53
N ILE A 73 -2.07 0.68 6.79
CA ILE A 73 -1.79 2.01 7.31
C ILE A 73 -2.39 2.09 8.69
N THR A 74 -1.56 2.40 9.67
CA THR A 74 -1.98 2.53 11.07
C THR A 74 -1.62 3.91 11.58
N ASN A 75 -2.27 4.32 12.65
CA ASN A 75 -1.95 5.59 13.29
C ASN A 75 -1.04 5.35 14.51
N GLN A 76 -0.75 6.43 15.26
CA GLN A 76 0.15 6.36 16.40
C GLN A 76 -0.39 5.49 17.54
N GLU A 77 -1.68 5.21 17.52
CA GLU A 77 -2.32 4.35 18.53
C GLU A 77 -2.43 2.90 18.03
N GLU A 78 -1.78 2.60 16.90
CA GLU A 78 -1.79 1.28 16.27
C GLU A 78 -3.17 0.83 15.80
N LYS A 79 -4.05 1.80 15.53
CA LYS A 79 -5.34 1.50 14.94
C LYS A 79 -5.20 1.44 13.43
N ILE A 80 -5.77 0.41 12.84
CA ILE A 80 -5.71 0.22 11.40
C ILE A 80 -6.70 1.17 10.73
N LEU A 81 -6.17 2.09 9.93
CA LEU A 81 -6.99 3.02 9.18
C LEU A 81 -7.34 2.47 7.80
N THR A 82 -6.41 1.76 7.18
CA THR A 82 -6.59 1.29 5.82
C THR A 82 -5.90 -0.06 5.66
N ARG A 83 -6.56 -0.96 4.96
CA ARG A 83 -5.97 -2.24 4.57
C ARG A 83 -6.16 -2.41 3.08
N ALA A 84 -5.09 -2.77 2.39
CA ALA A 84 -5.14 -2.95 0.94
C ALA A 84 -4.41 -4.22 0.55
N THR A 85 -4.89 -4.84 -0.52
CA THR A 85 -4.20 -5.97 -1.14
C THR A 85 -4.00 -5.65 -2.61
N PHE A 86 -2.84 -6.03 -3.12
CA PHE A 86 -2.48 -5.80 -4.51
C PHE A 86 -2.02 -7.10 -5.11
N THR A 87 -2.70 -7.53 -6.19
CA THR A 87 -2.23 -8.64 -7.00
C THR A 87 -1.39 -8.05 -8.11
N MET A 88 -0.14 -8.46 -8.19
CA MET A 88 0.82 -7.88 -9.11
C MET A 88 1.33 -8.94 -10.08
N TYR A 89 1.53 -8.53 -11.32
CA TYR A 89 2.04 -9.40 -12.37
C TYR A 89 3.51 -9.11 -12.60
N VAL A 90 4.33 -10.15 -12.55
CA VAL A 90 5.78 -10.01 -12.72
C VAL A 90 6.08 -9.80 -14.19
N THR A 91 6.79 -8.71 -14.51
CA THR A 91 7.14 -8.37 -15.89
C THR A 91 8.60 -8.64 -16.20
N GLY A 92 9.43 -8.81 -15.19
CA GLY A 92 10.86 -9.08 -15.43
C GLY A 92 11.60 -9.20 -14.12
N SER A 93 12.88 -9.52 -14.24
CA SER A 93 13.74 -9.66 -13.07
C SER A 93 14.80 -8.56 -13.09
N ILE A 94 15.08 -8.01 -11.91
CA ILE A 94 16.09 -6.95 -11.77
C ILE A 94 17.48 -7.47 -12.07
N SER A 95 17.71 -8.75 -11.77
CA SER A 95 19.03 -9.35 -11.94
C SER A 95 19.38 -9.66 -13.40
N GLU A 96 18.45 -9.45 -14.30
CA GLU A 96 18.66 -9.70 -15.73
C GLU A 96 19.38 -8.56 -16.47
#